data_e9da912700ea10fe34b80419ccdaf92c
#
_entry.id   e9da912700ea10fe34b80419ccdaf92c
#
_cell.length_a   1.000
_cell.length_b   1.000
_cell.length_c   1.000
_cell.angle_alpha   90.00
_cell.angle_beta   90.00
_cell.angle_gamma   90.00
#
_symmetry.space_group_name_H-M   'P 1'
#
loop_
_entity.id
_entity.type
_entity.pdbx_description
1 polymer ?
#
loop_
_entity_poly.entity_id
_entity_poly.type
_entity_poly.pdbx_seq_one_letter_code
_entity_poly.pdbx_strand_id
1 'polypeptide(L)'
;MIEFLPGIYKVLQKTDRGNTTEINIFIIPGKKGERSLMIDAGFQDENCLAQMEGVLKELDISYEDLDVFLTHKHHDHSGLASVYADRGATIYMNPLEERHHYDCLFYSTKKTDPQEQDKVLHSVGVTEEGTPEVWDMFERVRKVVENHNGWTFEVQDFPYKPIAPGAVLHYGDYTFETIDLKGHTFGQLGLFDKEHKIFFCADQVIDGIVPIVATTYPDEHLLRDYFVSLERFHHEFKDCLLLPAH
;
A
#
# COMPACT_ATOMS: atom_id res chain seq x y z
N MET A 1 15.60 -6.61 10.50
CA MET A 1 14.53 -7.63 10.58
C MET A 1 14.41 -8.12 12.02
N ILE A 2 13.19 -8.38 12.48
CA ILE A 2 12.89 -9.02 13.77
C ILE A 2 11.86 -10.13 13.56
N GLU A 3 11.99 -11.25 14.24
CA GLU A 3 10.89 -12.20 14.36
C GLU A 3 9.87 -11.61 15.31
N PHE A 4 8.74 -11.15 14.76
CA PHE A 4 7.71 -10.40 15.50
C PHE A 4 6.72 -11.34 16.18
N LEU A 5 6.36 -12.43 15.49
CA LEU A 5 5.60 -13.57 15.98
C LEU A 5 6.28 -14.85 15.49
N PRO A 6 6.01 -16.02 16.09
CA PRO A 6 6.61 -17.26 15.62
C PRO A 6 6.46 -17.46 14.12
N GLY A 7 7.56 -17.46 13.37
CA GLY A 7 7.57 -17.60 11.91
C GLY A 7 7.04 -16.39 11.11
N ILE A 8 6.76 -15.26 11.75
CA ILE A 8 6.43 -13.99 11.08
C ILE A 8 7.52 -12.98 11.36
N TYR A 9 8.20 -12.55 10.33
CA TYR A 9 9.28 -11.57 10.39
C TYR A 9 8.79 -10.20 9.95
N LYS A 10 9.16 -9.16 10.70
CA LYS A 10 8.86 -7.76 10.39
C LYS A 10 10.13 -7.04 9.97
N VAL A 11 10.07 -6.33 8.86
CA VAL A 11 11.12 -5.45 8.35
C VAL A 11 10.55 -4.04 8.28
N LEU A 12 11.13 -3.11 9.05
CA LEU A 12 10.82 -1.70 8.90
C LEU A 12 11.68 -1.14 7.77
N GLN A 13 11.06 -0.74 6.67
CA GLN A 13 11.72 0.04 5.63
C GLN A 13 11.57 1.52 5.90
N LYS A 14 12.60 2.30 5.55
CA LYS A 14 12.60 3.76 5.65
C LYS A 14 13.17 4.38 4.38
N THR A 15 12.55 5.47 3.96
CA THR A 15 13.04 6.31 2.88
C THR A 15 13.01 7.78 3.31
N ASP A 16 13.86 8.60 2.71
CA ASP A 16 13.84 10.06 2.85
C ASP A 16 13.03 10.73 1.72
N ARG A 17 12.36 9.94 0.90
CA ARG A 17 11.60 10.39 -0.27
C ARG A 17 10.10 10.32 0.00
N GLY A 18 9.40 11.42 -0.25
CA GLY A 18 7.94 11.47 -0.22
C GLY A 18 7.33 11.85 1.14
N ASN A 19 6.01 11.69 1.24
CA ASN A 19 5.24 12.02 2.44
C ASN A 19 5.19 10.84 3.43
N THR A 20 5.16 9.62 2.92
CA THR A 20 5.28 8.38 3.70
C THR A 20 6.76 8.02 3.77
N THR A 21 7.31 7.94 4.97
CA THR A 21 8.74 7.76 5.18
C THR A 21 9.13 6.39 5.71
N GLU A 22 8.16 5.60 6.12
CA GLU A 22 8.41 4.24 6.63
C GLU A 22 7.22 3.31 6.39
N ILE A 23 7.51 2.02 6.20
CA ILE A 23 6.52 0.95 6.03
C ILE A 23 7.00 -0.34 6.70
N ASN A 24 6.06 -1.10 7.24
CA ASN A 24 6.28 -2.44 7.78
C ASN A 24 6.05 -3.49 6.69
N ILE A 25 7.10 -4.17 6.28
CA ILE A 25 7.01 -5.34 5.42
C ILE A 25 7.01 -6.58 6.29
N PHE A 26 6.09 -7.52 6.04
CA PHE A 26 6.03 -8.77 6.77
C PHE A 26 6.42 -9.93 5.87
N ILE A 27 7.16 -10.90 6.42
CA ILE A 27 7.60 -12.09 5.69
C ILE A 27 7.26 -13.33 6.51
N ILE A 28 6.69 -14.32 5.84
CA ILE A 28 6.39 -15.64 6.41
C ILE A 28 7.14 -16.67 5.55
N PRO A 29 8.28 -17.19 6.03
CA PRO A 29 9.03 -18.22 5.31
C PRO A 29 8.21 -19.49 5.15
N GLY A 30 8.25 -20.06 3.96
CA GLY A 30 7.67 -21.37 3.69
C GLY A 30 8.46 -22.49 4.39
N LYS A 31 7.78 -23.58 4.69
CA LYS A 31 8.45 -24.81 5.13
C LYS A 31 9.19 -25.42 3.93
N LYS A 32 10.01 -26.44 4.19
CA LYS A 32 10.79 -27.08 3.15
C LYS A 32 9.93 -27.54 1.96
N GLY A 33 10.15 -26.93 0.80
CA GLY A 33 9.42 -27.19 -0.44
C GLY A 33 8.10 -26.40 -0.59
N GLU A 34 7.80 -25.49 0.32
CA GLU A 34 6.70 -24.53 0.24
C GLU A 34 7.22 -23.15 -0.17
N ARG A 35 6.36 -22.34 -0.74
CA ARG A 35 6.68 -20.95 -1.07
C ARG A 35 6.56 -20.05 0.16
N SER A 36 7.36 -18.99 0.20
CA SER A 36 7.31 -17.98 1.24
C SER A 36 6.36 -16.85 0.84
N LEU A 37 5.78 -16.17 1.83
CA LEU A 37 4.93 -15.00 1.62
C LEU A 37 5.64 -13.74 2.08
N MET A 38 5.57 -12.70 1.26
CA MET A 38 5.87 -11.32 1.65
C MET A 38 4.62 -10.48 1.49
N ILE A 39 4.29 -9.67 2.49
CA ILE A 39 3.15 -8.76 2.48
C ILE A 39 3.69 -7.37 2.22
N ASP A 40 3.26 -6.80 1.09
CA ASP A 40 3.72 -5.59 0.42
C ASP A 40 5.18 -5.65 -0.07
N ALA A 41 5.50 -4.82 -1.06
CA ALA A 41 6.78 -4.81 -1.74
C ALA A 41 7.71 -3.67 -1.28
N GLY A 42 7.16 -2.66 -0.61
CA GLY A 42 7.93 -1.52 -0.12
C GLY A 42 8.22 -0.45 -1.18
N PHE A 43 9.05 0.52 -0.80
CA PHE A 43 9.41 1.67 -1.63
C PHE A 43 10.30 1.30 -2.81
N GLN A 44 10.09 1.96 -3.95
CA GLN A 44 11.03 1.92 -5.09
C GLN A 44 12.29 2.74 -4.77
N ASP A 45 13.13 2.19 -3.92
CA ASP A 45 14.36 2.81 -3.44
C ASP A 45 15.48 1.76 -3.39
N GLU A 46 16.70 2.15 -3.81
CA GLU A 46 17.84 1.23 -3.89
C GLU A 46 18.25 0.69 -2.50
N ASN A 47 18.15 1.52 -1.45
CA ASN A 47 18.49 1.08 -0.09
C ASN A 47 17.42 0.11 0.44
N CYS A 48 16.13 0.36 0.13
CA CYS A 48 15.04 -0.55 0.47
C CYS A 48 15.20 -1.89 -0.26
N LEU A 49 15.57 -1.87 -1.55
CA LEU A 49 15.86 -3.10 -2.29
C LEU A 49 17.03 -3.87 -1.68
N ALA A 50 18.16 -3.20 -1.43
CA ALA A 50 19.35 -3.83 -0.83
C ALA A 50 19.05 -4.41 0.57
N GLN A 51 18.23 -3.71 1.36
CA GLN A 51 17.75 -4.21 2.67
C GLN A 51 16.97 -5.53 2.50
N MET A 52 16.01 -5.57 1.54
CA MET A 52 15.19 -6.75 1.31
C MET A 52 15.99 -7.92 0.73
N GLU A 53 16.95 -7.66 -0.16
CA GLU A 53 17.90 -8.70 -0.64
C GLU A 53 18.66 -9.33 0.52
N GLY A 54 19.13 -8.51 1.46
CA GLY A 54 19.79 -8.98 2.68
C GLY A 54 18.88 -9.86 3.54
N VAL A 55 17.63 -9.46 3.72
CA VAL A 55 16.62 -10.20 4.49
C VAL A 55 16.26 -11.53 3.82
N LEU A 56 15.97 -11.53 2.53
CA LEU A 56 15.64 -12.76 1.80
C LEU A 56 16.80 -13.77 1.84
N LYS A 57 18.04 -13.26 1.71
CA LYS A 57 19.24 -14.10 1.85
C LYS A 57 19.40 -14.68 3.26
N GLU A 58 19.13 -13.89 4.31
CA GLU A 58 19.20 -14.36 5.70
C GLU A 58 18.17 -15.46 6.00
N LEU A 59 16.99 -15.36 5.37
CA LEU A 59 15.90 -16.33 5.49
C LEU A 59 16.01 -17.50 4.49
N ASP A 60 17.05 -17.53 3.66
CA ASP A 60 17.25 -18.54 2.60
C ASP A 60 16.05 -18.64 1.61
N ILE A 61 15.50 -17.49 1.25
CA ILE A 61 14.36 -17.36 0.33
C ILE A 61 14.86 -16.89 -1.04
N SER A 62 14.61 -17.67 -2.09
CA SER A 62 14.82 -17.25 -3.48
C SER A 62 13.61 -16.47 -4.01
N TYR A 63 13.79 -15.65 -5.05
CA TYR A 63 12.67 -14.95 -5.67
C TYR A 63 11.68 -15.92 -6.33
N GLU A 64 12.15 -17.01 -6.90
CA GLU A 64 11.32 -18.04 -7.51
C GLU A 64 10.40 -18.73 -6.50
N ASP A 65 10.79 -18.77 -5.22
CA ASP A 65 10.03 -19.35 -4.12
C ASP A 65 9.27 -18.31 -3.29
N LEU A 66 9.21 -17.06 -3.79
CA LEU A 66 8.57 -15.94 -3.12
C LEU A 66 7.23 -15.60 -3.77
N ASP A 67 6.19 -15.52 -2.95
CA ASP A 67 4.92 -14.91 -3.27
C ASP A 67 4.83 -13.55 -2.57
N VAL A 68 4.50 -12.50 -3.32
CA VAL A 68 4.30 -11.15 -2.79
C VAL A 68 2.81 -10.83 -2.86
N PHE A 69 2.19 -10.65 -1.72
CA PHE A 69 0.81 -10.20 -1.62
C PHE A 69 0.79 -8.70 -1.45
N LEU A 70 0.30 -7.98 -2.46
CA LEU A 70 0.08 -6.55 -2.37
C LEU A 70 -1.28 -6.28 -1.74
N THR A 71 -1.26 -5.56 -0.64
CA THR A 71 -2.48 -5.12 0.03
C THR A 71 -3.24 -4.13 -0.84
N HIS A 72 -2.53 -3.22 -1.50
CA HIS A 72 -3.04 -2.26 -2.47
C HIS A 72 -1.89 -1.67 -3.33
N LYS A 73 -2.22 -0.80 -4.31
CA LYS A 73 -1.26 -0.34 -5.33
C LYS A 73 -0.57 1.00 -5.00
N HIS A 74 -0.62 1.53 -3.78
CA HIS A 74 0.17 2.72 -3.45
C HIS A 74 1.68 2.44 -3.58
N HIS A 75 2.44 3.50 -3.88
CA HIS A 75 3.86 3.41 -4.22
C HIS A 75 4.75 2.83 -3.12
N ASP A 76 4.39 3.03 -1.89
CA ASP A 76 5.07 2.53 -0.70
C ASP A 76 4.80 1.04 -0.44
N HIS A 77 3.68 0.52 -0.97
CA HIS A 77 3.31 -0.90 -0.91
C HIS A 77 3.76 -1.68 -2.14
N SER A 78 3.72 -1.07 -3.32
CA SER A 78 3.96 -1.75 -4.60
C SER A 78 5.26 -1.34 -5.31
N GLY A 79 6.05 -0.44 -4.72
CA GLY A 79 7.18 0.19 -5.39
C GLY A 79 8.23 -0.76 -5.95
N LEU A 80 8.56 -1.85 -5.26
CA LEU A 80 9.51 -2.86 -5.73
C LEU A 80 8.84 -4.08 -6.40
N ALA A 81 7.52 -4.07 -6.59
CA ALA A 81 6.80 -5.24 -7.14
C ALA A 81 7.31 -5.65 -8.53
N SER A 82 7.59 -4.68 -9.43
CA SER A 82 8.15 -4.96 -10.76
C SER A 82 9.52 -5.63 -10.66
N VAL A 83 10.40 -5.16 -9.77
CA VAL A 83 11.73 -5.73 -9.57
C VAL A 83 11.65 -7.17 -9.06
N TYR A 84 10.73 -7.44 -8.14
CA TYR A 84 10.54 -8.81 -7.61
C TYR A 84 9.96 -9.73 -8.67
N ALA A 85 8.98 -9.26 -9.47
CA ALA A 85 8.42 -10.02 -10.58
C ALA A 85 9.48 -10.37 -11.63
N ASP A 86 10.32 -9.42 -12.03
CA ASP A 86 11.40 -9.62 -13.00
C ASP A 86 12.44 -10.64 -12.51
N ARG A 87 12.57 -10.81 -11.20
CA ARG A 87 13.46 -11.80 -10.57
C ARG A 87 12.81 -13.15 -10.31
N GLY A 88 11.54 -13.32 -10.66
CA GLY A 88 10.83 -14.60 -10.59
C GLY A 88 9.81 -14.74 -9.47
N ALA A 89 9.62 -13.71 -8.63
CA ALA A 89 8.58 -13.73 -7.62
C ALA A 89 7.18 -13.69 -8.27
N THR A 90 6.21 -14.32 -7.61
CA THR A 90 4.80 -14.21 -8.01
C THR A 90 4.14 -13.07 -7.23
N ILE A 91 3.59 -12.10 -7.94
CA ILE A 91 2.84 -11.00 -7.32
C ILE A 91 1.34 -11.33 -7.31
N TYR A 92 0.67 -11.15 -6.18
CA TYR A 92 -0.78 -11.23 -6.05
C TYR A 92 -1.35 -9.85 -5.75
N MET A 93 -2.39 -9.46 -6.49
CA MET A 93 -3.06 -8.17 -6.31
C MET A 93 -4.55 -8.27 -6.66
N ASN A 94 -5.38 -7.50 -5.97
CA ASN A 94 -6.77 -7.35 -6.35
C ASN A 94 -6.86 -6.57 -7.67
N PRO A 95 -7.52 -7.09 -8.73
CA PRO A 95 -7.67 -6.38 -10.01
C PRO A 95 -8.35 -5.01 -9.89
N LEU A 96 -9.11 -4.75 -8.84
CA LEU A 96 -9.72 -3.45 -8.60
C LEU A 96 -8.68 -2.34 -8.36
N GLU A 97 -7.46 -2.68 -7.98
CA GLU A 97 -6.35 -1.74 -7.82
C GLU A 97 -5.85 -1.17 -9.16
N GLU A 98 -6.17 -1.81 -10.31
CA GLU A 98 -5.92 -1.22 -11.63
C GLU A 98 -6.74 0.05 -11.89
N ARG A 99 -7.84 0.25 -11.14
CA ARG A 99 -8.63 1.48 -11.18
C ARG A 99 -7.94 2.64 -10.44
N HIS A 100 -6.91 2.34 -9.68
CA HIS A 100 -6.14 3.35 -8.98
C HIS A 100 -5.22 4.06 -9.99
N HIS A 101 -5.73 5.12 -10.57
CA HIS A 101 -4.94 6.01 -11.40
C HIS A 101 -4.33 7.11 -10.53
N TYR A 102 -3.01 7.21 -10.52
CA TYR A 102 -2.30 8.38 -9.99
C TYR A 102 -2.59 9.66 -10.80
N ASP A 103 -3.48 9.60 -11.77
CA ASP A 103 -3.93 10.70 -12.60
C ASP A 103 -4.95 11.63 -11.88
N CYS A 104 -4.95 11.68 -10.54
CA CYS A 104 -5.67 12.75 -9.88
C CYS A 104 -4.94 14.08 -10.12
N LEU A 105 -5.70 15.16 -10.16
CA LEU A 105 -5.26 16.49 -10.58
C LEU A 105 -3.99 17.00 -9.85
N PHE A 106 -3.72 16.50 -8.64
CA PHE A 106 -2.61 16.90 -7.78
C PHE A 106 -1.46 15.88 -7.72
N TYR A 107 -1.67 14.65 -8.20
CA TYR A 107 -0.69 13.56 -8.13
C TYR A 107 -0.35 12.99 -9.50
N SER A 108 -0.83 13.64 -10.58
CA SER A 108 -0.51 13.21 -11.93
C SER A 108 0.98 13.39 -12.23
N THR A 109 1.60 12.36 -12.77
CA THR A 109 2.94 12.43 -13.36
C THR A 109 2.97 13.29 -14.63
N LYS A 110 1.81 13.56 -15.22
CA LYS A 110 1.67 14.50 -16.34
C LYS A 110 1.60 15.91 -15.78
N LYS A 111 2.33 16.84 -16.41
CA LYS A 111 2.21 18.28 -16.09
C LYS A 111 0.76 18.70 -16.26
N THR A 112 0.05 18.81 -15.16
CA THR A 112 -1.29 19.39 -15.13
C THR A 112 -1.15 20.90 -15.26
N ASP A 113 -2.00 21.49 -16.11
CA ASP A 113 -2.07 22.95 -16.24
C ASP A 113 -2.41 23.58 -14.86
N PRO A 114 -1.54 24.44 -14.32
CA PRO A 114 -1.83 25.12 -13.04
C PRO A 114 -3.17 25.83 -13.04
N GLN A 115 -3.63 26.35 -14.18
CA GLN A 115 -4.93 27.02 -14.29
C GLN A 115 -6.11 26.07 -14.10
N GLU A 116 -5.98 24.80 -14.52
CA GLU A 116 -7.02 23.80 -14.27
C GLU A 116 -7.05 23.39 -12.80
N GLN A 117 -5.89 23.31 -12.14
CA GLN A 117 -5.81 23.09 -10.70
C GLN A 117 -6.45 24.25 -9.91
N ASP A 118 -6.18 25.50 -10.32
CA ASP A 118 -6.78 26.69 -9.69
C ASP A 118 -8.31 26.68 -9.80
N LYS A 119 -8.85 26.32 -10.96
CA LYS A 119 -10.31 26.20 -11.15
C LYS A 119 -10.93 25.21 -10.18
N VAL A 120 -10.28 24.07 -9.96
CA VAL A 120 -10.77 23.05 -9.01
C VAL A 120 -10.68 23.60 -7.58
N LEU A 121 -9.54 24.18 -7.18
CA LEU A 121 -9.40 24.79 -5.86
C LEU A 121 -10.46 25.86 -5.62
N HIS A 122 -10.67 26.76 -6.57
CA HIS A 122 -11.70 27.79 -6.49
C HIS A 122 -13.11 27.19 -6.39
N SER A 123 -13.38 26.07 -7.10
CA SER A 123 -14.70 25.44 -7.07
C SER A 123 -15.08 24.87 -5.70
N VAL A 124 -14.08 24.56 -4.87
CA VAL A 124 -14.25 24.07 -3.48
C VAL A 124 -13.99 25.16 -2.44
N GLY A 125 -13.85 26.42 -2.88
CA GLY A 125 -13.70 27.58 -2.00
C GLY A 125 -12.27 27.85 -1.50
N VAL A 126 -11.28 27.16 -2.07
CA VAL A 126 -9.85 27.41 -1.77
C VAL A 126 -9.34 28.51 -2.70
N THR A 127 -8.99 29.65 -2.13
CA THR A 127 -8.49 30.83 -2.87
C THR A 127 -7.31 31.46 -2.15
N GLU A 128 -6.45 32.16 -2.91
CA GLU A 128 -5.30 32.87 -2.36
C GLU A 128 -5.69 33.89 -1.28
N GLU A 129 -6.80 34.62 -1.47
CA GLU A 129 -7.28 35.64 -0.54
C GLU A 129 -8.11 35.05 0.61
N GLY A 130 -8.97 34.06 0.32
CA GLY A 130 -9.93 33.54 1.29
C GLY A 130 -9.36 32.46 2.20
N THR A 131 -8.37 31.67 1.71
CA THR A 131 -7.77 30.55 2.43
C THR A 131 -6.25 30.49 2.21
N PRO A 132 -5.50 31.54 2.57
CA PRO A 132 -4.09 31.67 2.21
C PRO A 132 -3.21 30.52 2.71
N GLU A 133 -3.46 29.99 3.90
CA GLU A 133 -2.68 28.86 4.45
C GLU A 133 -2.85 27.57 3.64
N VAL A 134 -4.08 27.30 3.20
CA VAL A 134 -4.39 26.14 2.35
C VAL A 134 -3.84 26.35 0.94
N TRP A 135 -3.98 27.55 0.39
CA TRP A 135 -3.40 27.93 -0.89
C TRP A 135 -1.88 27.73 -0.91
N ASP A 136 -1.17 28.24 0.09
CA ASP A 136 0.27 28.10 0.24
C ASP A 136 0.71 26.62 0.37
N MET A 137 -0.13 25.78 0.97
CA MET A 137 0.14 24.33 1.01
C MET A 137 0.14 23.74 -0.39
N PHE A 138 -0.87 24.04 -1.20
CA PHE A 138 -0.93 23.55 -2.59
C PHE A 138 0.19 24.12 -3.45
N GLU A 139 0.55 25.39 -3.29
CA GLU A 139 1.69 26.00 -3.99
C GLU A 139 3.02 25.31 -3.64
N ARG A 140 3.22 24.89 -2.40
CA ARG A 140 4.39 24.09 -2.00
C ARG A 140 4.40 22.72 -2.68
N VAL A 141 3.25 22.03 -2.73
CA VAL A 141 3.11 20.75 -3.45
C VAL A 141 3.44 20.91 -4.93
N ARG A 142 2.90 21.96 -5.60
CA ARG A 142 3.22 22.26 -7.01
C ARG A 142 4.73 22.43 -7.23
N LYS A 143 5.39 23.20 -6.38
CA LYS A 143 6.86 23.42 -6.50
C LYS A 143 7.65 22.12 -6.32
N VAL A 144 7.21 21.22 -5.42
CA VAL A 144 7.82 19.91 -5.25
C VAL A 144 7.65 19.09 -6.53
N VAL A 145 6.44 19.03 -7.09
CA VAL A 145 6.14 18.30 -8.32
C VAL A 145 6.92 18.86 -9.52
N GLU A 146 7.01 20.19 -9.67
CA GLU A 146 7.79 20.85 -10.74
C GLU A 146 9.27 20.56 -10.65
N ASN A 147 9.85 20.64 -9.45
CA ASN A 147 11.29 20.44 -9.23
C ASN A 147 11.74 19.00 -9.47
N HIS A 148 10.85 18.02 -9.36
CA HIS A 148 11.15 16.60 -9.51
C HIS A 148 10.62 15.99 -10.81
N ASN A 149 10.26 16.81 -11.81
CA ASN A 149 9.65 16.36 -13.08
C ASN A 149 8.34 15.54 -12.90
N GLY A 150 7.55 15.87 -11.91
CA GLY A 150 6.40 15.11 -11.45
C GLY A 150 6.72 14.31 -10.18
N TRP A 151 5.75 13.59 -9.62
CA TRP A 151 6.02 12.63 -8.56
C TRP A 151 7.03 11.60 -9.05
N THR A 152 8.11 11.44 -8.30
CA THR A 152 9.16 10.45 -8.59
C THR A 152 8.72 9.01 -8.30
N PHE A 153 7.45 8.79 -8.01
CA PHE A 153 6.88 7.48 -7.62
C PHE A 153 5.99 6.92 -8.74
N GLU A 154 6.56 6.78 -9.93
CA GLU A 154 5.92 5.93 -10.94
C GLU A 154 6.02 4.48 -10.47
N VAL A 155 4.90 3.92 -10.01
CA VAL A 155 4.80 2.48 -9.87
C VAL A 155 4.85 1.89 -11.27
N GLN A 156 5.91 1.17 -11.57
CA GLN A 156 6.06 0.49 -12.86
C GLN A 156 5.01 -0.62 -12.96
N ASP A 157 4.51 -0.85 -14.16
CA ASP A 157 3.64 -2.00 -14.41
C ASP A 157 4.39 -3.31 -14.13
N PHE A 158 3.69 -4.26 -13.57
CA PHE A 158 4.20 -5.58 -13.24
C PHE A 158 3.15 -6.66 -13.53
N PRO A 159 3.57 -7.86 -13.93
CA PRO A 159 2.66 -8.99 -14.05
C PRO A 159 2.20 -9.44 -12.66
N TYR A 160 0.91 -9.73 -12.51
CA TYR A 160 0.36 -10.24 -11.26
C TYR A 160 -0.68 -11.34 -11.50
N LYS A 161 -0.88 -12.17 -10.48
CA LYS A 161 -2.00 -13.09 -10.39
C LYS A 161 -3.16 -12.42 -9.65
N PRO A 162 -4.37 -12.40 -10.24
CA PRO A 162 -5.51 -11.79 -9.59
C PRO A 162 -5.90 -12.56 -8.32
N ILE A 163 -6.18 -11.81 -7.25
CA ILE A 163 -6.72 -12.35 -6.02
C ILE A 163 -7.92 -11.52 -5.58
N ALA A 164 -8.94 -12.16 -5.04
CA ALA A 164 -10.19 -11.52 -4.62
C ALA A 164 -10.46 -11.76 -3.13
N PRO A 165 -11.35 -10.97 -2.50
CA PRO A 165 -11.80 -11.24 -1.14
C PRO A 165 -12.33 -12.67 -0.97
N GLY A 166 -12.06 -13.30 0.18
CA GLY A 166 -12.46 -14.68 0.49
C GLY A 166 -11.52 -15.76 -0.04
N ALA A 167 -10.42 -15.40 -0.71
CA ALA A 167 -9.38 -16.36 -1.07
C ALA A 167 -8.65 -16.87 0.19
N VAL A 168 -8.28 -18.14 0.19
CA VAL A 168 -7.55 -18.76 1.30
C VAL A 168 -6.13 -19.08 0.87
N LEU A 169 -5.17 -18.63 1.67
CA LEU A 169 -3.74 -18.78 1.45
C LEU A 169 -3.10 -19.51 2.63
N HIS A 170 -2.17 -20.43 2.34
CA HIS A 170 -1.45 -21.19 3.36
C HIS A 170 0.05 -20.93 3.26
N TYR A 171 0.66 -20.42 4.33
CA TYR A 171 2.10 -20.17 4.41
C TYR A 171 2.61 -20.46 5.82
N GLY A 172 3.64 -21.29 5.91
CA GLY A 172 4.22 -21.71 7.18
C GLY A 172 3.20 -22.44 8.06
N ASP A 173 2.90 -21.88 9.22
CA ASP A 173 1.90 -22.40 10.18
C ASP A 173 0.57 -21.65 10.12
N TYR A 174 0.39 -20.74 9.14
CA TYR A 174 -0.72 -19.82 9.06
C TYR A 174 -1.66 -20.12 7.91
N THR A 175 -2.95 -19.82 8.15
CA THR A 175 -3.99 -19.91 7.13
C THR A 175 -4.72 -18.57 7.05
N PHE A 176 -4.47 -17.83 5.98
CA PHE A 176 -5.03 -16.50 5.80
C PHE A 176 -6.24 -16.52 4.87
N GLU A 177 -7.29 -15.82 5.27
CA GLU A 177 -8.38 -15.41 4.41
C GLU A 177 -8.15 -13.96 3.97
N THR A 178 -8.33 -13.68 2.68
CA THR A 178 -8.27 -12.31 2.16
C THR A 178 -9.56 -11.56 2.50
N ILE A 179 -9.43 -10.43 3.17
CA ILE A 179 -10.55 -9.60 3.65
C ILE A 179 -10.62 -8.33 2.84
N ASP A 180 -11.82 -7.98 2.35
CA ASP A 180 -12.08 -6.70 1.69
C ASP A 180 -11.97 -5.54 2.68
N LEU A 181 -11.09 -4.60 2.39
CA LEU A 181 -10.81 -3.40 3.17
C LEU A 181 -11.03 -2.12 2.33
N LYS A 182 -12.06 -2.16 1.49
CA LYS A 182 -12.38 -1.06 0.59
C LYS A 182 -12.57 0.26 1.33
N GLY A 183 -12.05 1.34 0.75
CA GLY A 183 -12.22 2.70 1.24
C GLY A 183 -10.96 3.55 1.14
N HIS A 184 -9.83 3.09 1.66
CA HIS A 184 -8.53 3.73 1.42
C HIS A 184 -8.17 3.66 -0.07
N THR A 185 -8.32 2.47 -0.67
CA THR A 185 -8.35 2.27 -2.12
C THR A 185 -9.58 1.45 -2.53
N PHE A 186 -9.74 1.18 -3.84
CA PHE A 186 -10.87 0.39 -4.37
C PHE A 186 -10.78 -1.08 -4.05
N GLY A 187 -9.59 -1.63 -4.04
CA GLY A 187 -9.34 -3.03 -3.98
C GLY A 187 -8.44 -3.44 -2.82
N GLN A 188 -8.23 -2.56 -1.83
CA GLN A 188 -7.40 -2.90 -0.67
C GLN A 188 -7.87 -4.19 -0.02
N LEU A 189 -6.93 -5.10 0.21
CA LEU A 189 -7.15 -6.37 0.89
C LEU A 189 -6.28 -6.45 2.14
N GLY A 190 -6.82 -7.09 3.17
CA GLY A 190 -6.05 -7.56 4.32
C GLY A 190 -5.94 -9.08 4.35
N LEU A 191 -5.07 -9.61 5.21
CA LEU A 191 -4.93 -11.04 5.46
C LEU A 191 -5.28 -11.36 6.90
N PHE A 192 -6.26 -12.22 7.10
CA PHE A 192 -6.76 -12.60 8.41
C PHE A 192 -6.52 -14.08 8.71
N ASP A 193 -5.76 -14.38 9.75
CA ASP A 193 -5.65 -15.71 10.33
C ASP A 193 -6.59 -15.82 11.52
N LYS A 194 -7.63 -16.63 11.35
CA LYS A 194 -8.69 -16.80 12.35
C LYS A 194 -8.23 -17.60 13.57
N GLU A 195 -7.35 -18.59 13.37
CA GLU A 195 -6.87 -19.47 14.44
C GLU A 195 -6.00 -18.69 15.43
N HIS A 196 -5.06 -17.90 14.92
CA HIS A 196 -4.14 -17.10 15.72
C HIS A 196 -4.68 -15.71 16.07
N LYS A 197 -5.83 -15.31 15.48
CA LYS A 197 -6.41 -13.96 15.62
C LYS A 197 -5.43 -12.85 15.22
N ILE A 198 -4.77 -13.01 14.10
CA ILE A 198 -3.83 -12.06 13.53
C ILE A 198 -4.45 -11.45 12.29
N PHE A 199 -4.36 -10.13 12.15
CA PHE A 199 -4.89 -9.43 10.99
C PHE A 199 -3.89 -8.41 10.46
N PHE A 200 -3.34 -8.67 9.27
CA PHE A 200 -2.60 -7.69 8.48
C PHE A 200 -3.61 -6.76 7.84
N CYS A 201 -3.77 -5.57 8.42
CA CYS A 201 -4.87 -4.67 8.09
C CYS A 201 -4.48 -3.55 7.12
N ALA A 202 -3.29 -3.63 6.53
CA ALA A 202 -2.79 -2.63 5.56
C ALA A 202 -2.95 -1.21 6.11
N ASP A 203 -3.49 -0.30 5.30
CA ASP A 203 -3.77 1.09 5.65
C ASP A 203 -5.23 1.32 6.11
N GLN A 204 -5.94 0.25 6.49
CA GLN A 204 -7.30 0.40 7.00
C GLN A 204 -7.33 1.05 8.38
N VAL A 205 -6.40 0.66 9.23
CA VAL A 205 -6.22 1.22 10.57
C VAL A 205 -4.72 1.39 10.81
N ILE A 206 -4.30 2.61 11.10
CA ILE A 206 -2.91 2.98 11.35
C ILE A 206 -2.83 3.61 12.75
N ASP A 207 -1.79 3.33 13.51
CA ASP A 207 -1.64 3.90 14.85
C ASP A 207 -1.31 5.40 14.77
N GLY A 208 -2.16 6.22 15.41
CA GLY A 208 -1.95 7.66 15.53
C GLY A 208 -2.20 8.49 14.27
N ILE A 209 -2.53 7.88 13.12
CA ILE A 209 -2.83 8.60 11.87
C ILE A 209 -4.18 8.15 11.29
N VAL A 210 -4.84 9.05 10.59
CA VAL A 210 -6.02 8.71 9.78
C VAL A 210 -5.56 8.51 8.35
N PRO A 211 -5.86 7.33 7.74
CA PRO A 211 -5.53 7.08 6.34
C PRO A 211 -6.21 8.08 5.40
N ILE A 212 -5.55 8.39 4.32
CA ILE A 212 -6.15 9.20 3.25
C ILE A 212 -7.23 8.36 2.55
N VAL A 213 -8.40 8.96 2.35
CA VAL A 213 -9.47 8.42 1.51
C VAL A 213 -9.70 9.40 0.37
N ALA A 214 -9.12 9.10 -0.80
CA ALA A 214 -9.18 9.98 -1.96
C ALA A 214 -10.19 9.46 -2.98
N THR A 215 -11.21 10.27 -3.27
CA THR A 215 -12.17 10.00 -4.35
C THR A 215 -11.67 10.65 -5.63
N THR A 216 -11.46 9.88 -6.67
CA THR A 216 -10.95 10.36 -7.97
C THR A 216 -12.08 10.56 -8.99
N TYR A 217 -13.14 9.75 -8.93
CA TYR A 217 -14.25 9.80 -9.88
C TYR A 217 -15.56 10.13 -9.17
N PRO A 218 -16.51 10.84 -9.84
CA PRO A 218 -17.78 11.27 -9.24
C PRO A 218 -18.70 10.14 -8.76
N ASP A 219 -18.55 8.93 -9.32
CA ASP A 219 -19.34 7.75 -8.98
C ASP A 219 -18.73 6.90 -7.86
N GLU A 220 -17.60 7.34 -7.32
CA GLU A 220 -16.93 6.68 -6.22
C GLU A 220 -17.52 7.11 -4.88
N HIS A 221 -17.65 6.14 -3.98
CA HIS A 221 -18.13 6.36 -2.64
C HIS A 221 -17.14 5.84 -1.58
N LEU A 222 -15.84 6.01 -1.84
CA LEU A 222 -14.77 5.43 -1.01
C LEU A 222 -14.86 5.84 0.45
N LEU A 223 -15.22 7.08 0.75
CA LEU A 223 -15.39 7.51 2.15
C LEU A 223 -16.53 6.75 2.85
N ARG A 224 -17.67 6.53 2.17
CA ARG A 224 -18.75 5.70 2.70
C ARG A 224 -18.29 4.26 2.89
N ASP A 225 -17.60 3.72 1.88
CA ASP A 225 -17.11 2.35 1.90
C ASP A 225 -16.07 2.16 3.01
N TYR A 226 -15.23 3.18 3.26
CA TYR A 226 -14.28 3.21 4.37
C TYR A 226 -14.99 3.14 5.74
N PHE A 227 -16.06 3.93 5.95
CA PHE A 227 -16.82 3.85 7.21
C PHE A 227 -17.51 2.50 7.39
N VAL A 228 -18.08 1.94 6.32
CA VAL A 228 -18.69 0.59 6.36
C VAL A 228 -17.63 -0.45 6.71
N SER A 229 -16.45 -0.35 6.10
CA SER A 229 -15.33 -1.23 6.38
C SER A 229 -14.83 -1.10 7.82
N LEU A 230 -14.72 0.12 8.36
CA LEU A 230 -14.33 0.35 9.76
C LEU A 230 -15.36 -0.19 10.76
N GLU A 231 -16.66 -0.03 10.50
CA GLU A 231 -17.72 -0.59 11.34
C GLU A 231 -17.64 -2.11 11.39
N ARG A 232 -17.49 -2.75 10.23
CA ARG A 232 -17.24 -4.18 10.11
C ARG A 232 -15.99 -4.60 10.87
N PHE A 233 -14.91 -3.86 10.70
CA PHE A 233 -13.64 -4.10 11.36
C PHE A 233 -13.79 -4.09 12.89
N HIS A 234 -14.48 -3.10 13.43
CA HIS A 234 -14.75 -2.99 14.86
C HIS A 234 -15.57 -4.18 15.39
N HIS A 235 -16.54 -4.69 14.62
CA HIS A 235 -17.38 -5.79 15.07
C HIS A 235 -16.73 -7.16 14.94
N GLU A 236 -16.02 -7.41 13.84
CA GLU A 236 -15.51 -8.75 13.50
C GLU A 236 -14.08 -8.99 14.03
N PHE A 237 -13.24 -7.95 14.10
CA PHE A 237 -11.78 -8.09 14.34
C PHE A 237 -11.26 -7.37 15.59
N LYS A 238 -12.12 -6.83 16.44
CA LYS A 238 -11.74 -6.07 17.65
C LYS A 238 -10.85 -6.84 18.64
N ASP A 239 -10.94 -8.17 18.64
CA ASP A 239 -10.18 -9.04 19.55
C ASP A 239 -8.94 -9.66 18.85
N CYS A 240 -8.56 -9.14 17.70
CA CYS A 240 -7.41 -9.60 16.93
C CYS A 240 -6.18 -8.71 17.16
N LEU A 241 -5.02 -9.30 17.00
CA LEU A 241 -3.78 -8.54 16.87
C LEU A 241 -3.75 -7.90 15.48
N LEU A 242 -3.75 -6.57 15.44
CA LEU A 242 -3.71 -5.81 14.20
C LEU A 242 -2.26 -5.53 13.83
N LEU A 243 -1.93 -5.80 12.58
CA LEU A 243 -0.62 -5.56 11.99
C LEU A 243 -0.77 -4.58 10.82
N PRO A 244 -0.72 -3.26 11.08
CA PRO A 244 -0.80 -2.26 10.04
C PRO A 244 0.50 -2.15 9.24
N ALA A 245 0.40 -1.50 8.08
CA ALA A 245 1.56 -1.22 7.25
C ALA A 245 2.39 -0.03 7.79
N HIS A 246 1.80 0.86 8.56
CA HIS A 246 2.47 2.02 9.15
C HIS A 246 2.26 2.12 10.65
#